data_d8c16b8baead29385c38db06e2b9c237
#
_entry.id   d8c16b8baead29385c38db06e2b9c237
#
_cell.length_a   1.000
_cell.length_b   1.000
_cell.length_c   1.000
_cell.angle_alpha   90.00
_cell.angle_beta   90.00
_cell.angle_gamma   90.00
#
_symmetry.space_group_name_H-M   'P 1'
#
loop_
_entity.id
_entity.type
_entity.pdbx_description
1 polymer ?
#
loop_
_entity_poly.entity_id
_entity_poly.type
_entity_poly.pdbx_seq_one_letter_code
_entity_poly.pdbx_strand_id
1 'polypeptide(L)'
;MTHELDRHLSLTALGEGRYAGELDGGWSVGGGINGGFQLALAGRAISQHPDGKPDPVAVSAHYLSAGTAGPAEVAVDVRREGGRMATVAADLSQDGQTRLTLLATYADLDRFEGEVRTTATPPELPAPEDCTGPEDVPDFVLELAPMMRRFEMRFPVEQTGWVRGEPRGVGHLSAWFRMADGREPDPVSLLMVLDALPPVTFDLGLIGWAPTLELTAHVRAKPAPGWLRVQHHTRNFAGGMFEEDCEVWDSTGRLVAQSRQLALAPRTS
;
A
#
# COMPACT_ATOMS: atom_id res chain seq x y z
N MET A 1 3.79 17.78 -16.12
CA MET A 1 2.85 18.06 -15.01
C MET A 1 3.25 17.15 -13.87
N THR A 2 3.20 17.59 -12.62
CA THR A 2 3.49 16.71 -11.46
C THR A 2 2.28 15.81 -11.23
N HIS A 3 2.49 14.51 -11.07
CA HIS A 3 1.43 13.53 -10.82
C HIS A 3 0.76 13.76 -9.45
N GLU A 4 -0.47 13.26 -9.30
CA GLU A 4 -1.28 13.51 -8.11
C GLU A 4 -0.64 12.94 -6.85
N LEU A 5 -0.16 11.69 -6.89
CA LEU A 5 0.51 11.06 -5.76
C LEU A 5 1.76 11.86 -5.33
N ASP A 6 2.56 12.36 -6.29
CA ASP A 6 3.77 13.13 -5.96
C ASP A 6 3.44 14.45 -5.27
N ARG A 7 2.33 15.10 -5.64
CA ARG A 7 1.86 16.31 -4.95
C ARG A 7 1.40 16.02 -3.53
N HIS A 8 0.66 14.92 -3.35
CA HIS A 8 0.10 14.56 -2.05
C HIS A 8 1.13 13.89 -1.12
N LEU A 9 2.24 13.37 -1.65
CA LEU A 9 3.39 12.93 -0.87
C LEU A 9 4.45 14.02 -0.67
N SER A 10 4.18 15.26 -1.10
CA SER A 10 5.12 16.36 -0.88
C SER A 10 5.15 16.74 0.60
N LEU A 11 6.35 17.00 1.10
CA LEU A 11 6.61 17.29 2.50
C LEU A 11 7.43 18.56 2.64
N THR A 12 7.14 19.36 3.66
CA THR A 12 7.93 20.53 4.05
C THR A 12 8.77 20.17 5.27
N ALA A 13 10.09 20.28 5.14
CA ALA A 13 11.00 20.04 6.26
C ALA A 13 10.83 21.13 7.33
N LEU A 14 10.64 20.71 8.59
CA LEU A 14 10.53 21.56 9.76
C LEU A 14 11.83 21.63 10.57
N GLY A 15 12.85 20.87 10.16
CA GLY A 15 14.09 20.67 10.90
C GLY A 15 14.02 19.50 11.90
N GLU A 16 15.18 19.08 12.39
CA GLU A 16 15.32 18.03 13.40
C GLU A 16 14.60 16.70 13.03
N GLY A 17 14.62 16.32 11.75
CA GLY A 17 13.97 15.09 11.29
C GLY A 17 12.44 15.15 11.22
N ARG A 18 11.83 16.35 11.35
CA ARG A 18 10.38 16.54 11.27
C ARG A 18 9.95 17.10 9.93
N TYR A 19 8.80 16.65 9.46
CA TYR A 19 8.24 17.00 8.16
C TYR A 19 6.75 17.27 8.29
N ALA A 20 6.28 18.40 7.74
CA ALA A 20 4.85 18.68 7.60
C ALA A 20 4.35 18.15 6.25
N GLY A 21 3.19 17.51 6.26
CA GLY A 21 2.48 17.02 5.10
C GLY A 21 0.98 17.12 5.31
N GLU A 22 0.23 16.51 4.41
CA GLU A 22 -1.23 16.47 4.46
C GLU A 22 -1.74 15.07 4.12
N LEU A 23 -2.70 14.59 4.88
CA LEU A 23 -3.51 13.43 4.54
C LEU A 23 -4.69 13.92 3.70
N ASP A 24 -4.54 13.88 2.36
CA ASP A 24 -5.60 14.33 1.44
C ASP A 24 -6.82 13.40 1.49
N GLY A 25 -8.01 13.98 1.66
CA GLY A 25 -9.26 13.24 1.82
C GLY A 25 -9.64 12.36 0.62
N GLY A 26 -9.08 12.62 -0.53
CA GLY A 26 -9.29 11.78 -1.70
C GLY A 26 -8.62 10.40 -1.62
N TRP A 27 -7.73 10.17 -0.66
CA TRP A 27 -7.15 8.84 -0.36
C TRP A 27 -7.92 8.10 0.72
N SER A 28 -9.17 8.46 0.95
CA SER A 28 -10.00 7.83 1.98
C SER A 28 -10.64 6.53 1.52
N VAL A 29 -10.90 5.66 2.50
CA VAL A 29 -11.69 4.44 2.41
C VAL A 29 -12.41 4.21 3.74
N GLY A 30 -13.72 3.91 3.70
CA GLY A 30 -14.49 3.60 4.91
C GLY A 30 -14.53 4.71 5.97
N GLY A 31 -14.30 5.97 5.57
CA GLY A 31 -14.31 7.13 6.46
C GLY A 31 -12.96 7.48 7.11
N GLY A 32 -11.90 6.71 6.84
CA GLY A 32 -10.51 6.99 7.22
C GLY A 32 -9.60 7.15 6.01
N ILE A 33 -8.40 7.66 6.21
CA ILE A 33 -7.36 7.67 5.17
C ILE A 33 -6.76 6.27 5.04
N ASN A 34 -6.60 5.79 3.79
CA ASN A 34 -5.99 4.50 3.50
C ASN A 34 -4.62 4.33 4.19
N GLY A 35 -4.41 3.15 4.77
CA GLY A 35 -3.18 2.83 5.51
C GLY A 35 -1.94 2.86 4.64
N GLY A 36 -2.03 2.35 3.42
CA GLY A 36 -0.94 2.35 2.45
C GLY A 36 -0.52 3.76 2.03
N PHE A 37 -1.47 4.70 1.87
CA PHE A 37 -1.15 6.10 1.62
C PHE A 37 -0.43 6.74 2.81
N GLN A 38 -0.89 6.50 4.04
CA GLN A 38 -0.20 6.97 5.25
C GLN A 38 1.22 6.39 5.33
N LEU A 39 1.38 5.12 5.02
CA LEU A 39 2.68 4.44 4.99
C LEU A 39 3.60 5.03 3.93
N ALA A 40 3.09 5.34 2.73
CA ALA A 40 3.85 5.98 1.67
C ALA A 40 4.27 7.40 2.03
N LEU A 41 3.41 8.18 2.73
CA LEU A 41 3.77 9.52 3.21
C LEU A 41 4.90 9.47 4.24
N ALA A 42 4.80 8.58 5.23
CA ALA A 42 5.88 8.35 6.20
C ALA A 42 7.15 7.84 5.53
N GLY A 43 7.01 6.93 4.56
CA GLY A 43 8.11 6.42 3.73
C GLY A 43 8.81 7.53 2.94
N ARG A 44 8.06 8.47 2.38
CA ARG A 44 8.61 9.64 1.68
C ARG A 44 9.43 10.53 2.61
N ALA A 45 8.99 10.73 3.84
CA ALA A 45 9.76 11.49 4.84
C ALA A 45 11.11 10.82 5.13
N ILE A 46 11.12 9.49 5.31
CA ILE A 46 12.35 8.75 5.53
C ILE A 46 13.28 8.83 4.31
N SER A 47 12.75 8.75 3.09
CA SER A 47 13.54 8.84 1.83
C SER A 47 14.34 10.15 1.72
N GLN A 48 13.93 11.20 2.42
CA GLN A 48 14.59 12.50 2.40
C GLN A 48 15.68 12.66 3.48
N HIS A 49 15.77 11.70 4.42
CA HIS A 49 16.57 11.89 5.63
C HIS A 49 17.95 11.20 5.59
N PRO A 50 18.11 9.90 5.34
CA PRO A 50 19.43 9.26 5.29
C PRO A 50 20.10 9.50 3.94
N ASP A 51 21.31 10.04 3.97
CA ASP A 51 22.05 10.34 2.74
C ASP A 51 22.28 9.09 1.88
N GLY A 52 21.87 9.20 0.58
CA GLY A 52 22.10 8.18 -0.43
C GLY A 52 21.38 6.84 -0.20
N LYS A 53 20.30 6.84 0.57
CA LYS A 53 19.48 5.65 0.87
C LYS A 53 17.99 5.98 0.71
N PRO A 54 17.53 6.23 -0.54
CA PRO A 54 16.18 6.76 -0.78
C PRO A 54 15.08 5.69 -0.73
N ASP A 55 15.45 4.41 -0.84
CA ASP A 55 14.49 3.35 -1.11
C ASP A 55 14.17 2.53 0.15
N PRO A 56 12.88 2.28 0.47
CA PRO A 56 12.50 1.32 1.49
C PRO A 56 12.93 -0.10 1.07
N VAL A 57 13.45 -0.88 2.02
CA VAL A 57 13.82 -2.29 1.82
C VAL A 57 12.94 -3.18 2.70
N ALA A 58 12.77 -2.79 3.95
CA ALA A 58 11.88 -3.46 4.90
C ALA A 58 11.20 -2.40 5.77
N VAL A 59 9.92 -2.59 6.04
CA VAL A 59 9.12 -1.71 6.90
C VAL A 59 8.25 -2.58 7.78
N SER A 60 8.21 -2.31 9.08
CA SER A 60 7.24 -2.86 10.01
C SER A 60 6.48 -1.70 10.64
N ALA A 61 5.16 -1.66 10.43
CA ALA A 61 4.31 -0.53 10.75
C ALA A 61 3.12 -0.96 11.62
N HIS A 62 2.80 -0.18 12.65
CA HIS A 62 1.63 -0.37 13.49
C HIS A 62 0.69 0.81 13.34
N TYR A 63 -0.57 0.54 13.04
CA TYR A 63 -1.64 1.52 12.91
C TYR A 63 -2.35 1.68 14.23
N LEU A 64 -2.14 2.80 14.90
CA LEU A 64 -2.62 3.04 16.28
C LEU A 64 -4.04 3.62 16.28
N SER A 65 -4.38 4.38 15.25
CA SER A 65 -5.74 4.91 15.03
C SER A 65 -5.91 5.38 13.59
N ALA A 66 -7.16 5.49 13.14
CA ALA A 66 -7.46 5.97 11.79
C ALA A 66 -6.96 7.40 11.58
N GLY A 67 -6.27 7.63 10.46
CA GLY A 67 -5.97 8.97 9.97
C GLY A 67 -7.21 9.63 9.39
N THR A 68 -7.31 10.95 9.51
CA THR A 68 -8.38 11.77 8.93
C THR A 68 -7.81 12.77 7.93
N ALA A 69 -8.64 13.29 7.02
CA ALA A 69 -8.20 14.33 6.10
C ALA A 69 -7.72 15.58 6.86
N GLY A 70 -6.56 16.11 6.49
CA GLY A 70 -5.99 17.31 7.07
C GLY A 70 -4.49 17.25 7.33
N PRO A 71 -3.94 18.27 8.01
CA PRO A 71 -2.51 18.36 8.30
C PRO A 71 -1.99 17.14 9.09
N ALA A 72 -0.78 16.73 8.75
CA ALA A 72 -0.06 15.67 9.43
C ALA A 72 1.42 16.04 9.58
N GLU A 73 2.05 15.48 10.59
CA GLU A 73 3.49 15.61 10.80
C GLU A 73 4.12 14.21 10.82
N VAL A 74 5.28 14.07 10.16
CA VAL A 74 6.12 12.87 10.25
C VAL A 74 7.41 13.22 10.96
N ALA A 75 7.67 12.54 12.08
CA ALA A 75 8.94 12.61 12.80
C ALA A 75 9.80 11.39 12.44
N VAL A 76 11.03 11.63 12.01
CA VAL A 76 11.99 10.62 11.55
C VAL A 76 13.19 10.59 12.50
N ASP A 77 13.56 9.40 12.97
CA ASP A 77 14.70 9.19 13.86
C ASP A 77 15.60 8.08 13.31
N VAL A 78 16.82 8.45 12.92
CA VAL A 78 17.81 7.50 12.40
C VAL A 78 18.45 6.73 13.56
N ARG A 79 18.03 5.48 13.73
CA ARG A 79 18.55 4.58 14.77
C ARG A 79 19.95 4.10 14.48
N ARG A 80 20.26 3.88 13.22
CA ARG A 80 21.57 3.45 12.76
C ARG A 80 21.78 3.85 11.30
N GLU A 81 22.91 4.42 11.01
CA GLU A 81 23.36 4.65 9.65
C GLU A 81 24.62 3.83 9.36
N GLY A 82 24.53 2.96 8.35
CA GLY A 82 25.62 2.15 7.85
C GLY A 82 26.00 2.54 6.43
N GLY A 83 27.06 1.93 5.88
CA GLY A 83 27.51 2.24 4.51
C GLY A 83 26.50 1.89 3.42
N ARG A 84 25.73 0.80 3.58
CA ARG A 84 24.76 0.33 2.58
C ARG A 84 23.31 0.53 3.00
N MET A 85 23.02 0.52 4.28
CA MET A 85 21.66 0.55 4.83
C MET A 85 21.59 1.50 6.02
N ALA A 86 20.41 2.09 6.22
CA ALA A 86 20.04 2.81 7.44
C ALA A 86 18.84 2.13 8.09
N THR A 87 18.80 2.09 9.42
CA THR A 87 17.62 1.70 10.20
C THR A 87 17.02 2.97 10.79
N VAL A 88 15.75 3.20 10.53
CA VAL A 88 15.05 4.45 10.79
C VAL A 88 13.71 4.15 11.45
N ALA A 89 13.38 4.86 12.52
CA ALA A 89 12.03 4.89 13.07
C ALA A 89 11.30 6.14 12.55
N ALA A 90 10.00 6.04 12.37
CA ALA A 90 9.18 7.21 12.08
C ALA A 90 7.79 7.10 12.70
N ASP A 91 7.26 8.26 13.11
CA ASP A 91 5.90 8.41 13.63
C ASP A 91 5.15 9.42 12.75
N LEU A 92 3.97 9.05 12.25
CA LEU A 92 3.03 9.96 11.63
C LEU A 92 1.96 10.36 12.64
N SER A 93 1.77 11.65 12.85
CA SER A 93 0.90 12.20 13.86
C SER A 93 -0.05 13.25 13.30
N GLN A 94 -1.24 13.37 13.89
CA GLN A 94 -2.22 14.44 13.67
C GLN A 94 -2.72 14.92 15.04
N ASP A 95 -2.86 16.22 15.22
CA ASP A 95 -3.37 16.84 16.46
C ASP A 95 -2.65 16.34 17.72
N GLY A 96 -1.34 16.10 17.61
CA GLY A 96 -0.51 15.58 18.70
C GLY A 96 -0.70 14.10 19.03
N GLN A 97 -1.50 13.36 18.24
CA GLN A 97 -1.72 11.92 18.40
C GLN A 97 -1.01 11.14 17.28
N THR A 98 -0.20 10.16 17.65
CA THR A 98 0.42 9.24 16.70
C THR A 98 -0.66 8.35 16.08
N ARG A 99 -0.74 8.35 14.74
CA ARG A 99 -1.64 7.51 13.94
C ARG A 99 -0.96 6.24 13.48
N LEU A 100 0.29 6.38 13.05
CA LEU A 100 1.13 5.30 12.53
C LEU A 100 2.52 5.42 13.14
N THR A 101 3.08 4.29 13.60
CA THR A 101 4.48 4.18 14.01
C THR A 101 5.16 3.07 13.22
N LEU A 102 6.40 3.25 12.83
CA LEU A 102 7.12 2.27 12.04
C LEU A 102 8.62 2.21 12.35
N LEU A 103 9.20 1.04 12.10
CA LEU A 103 10.64 0.82 12.01
C LEU A 103 10.97 0.31 10.61
N ALA A 104 11.93 0.95 9.94
CA ALA A 104 12.25 0.66 8.56
C ALA A 104 13.75 0.49 8.33
N THR A 105 14.10 -0.28 7.30
CA THR A 105 15.43 -0.35 6.71
C THR A 105 15.36 0.29 5.34
N TYR A 106 16.23 1.26 5.10
CA TYR A 106 16.38 1.99 3.84
C TYR A 106 17.74 1.77 3.22
N ALA A 107 17.79 1.79 1.90
CA ALA A 107 19.01 1.63 1.13
C ALA A 107 18.89 2.33 -0.24
N ASP A 108 19.91 2.22 -1.05
CA ASP A 108 19.83 2.49 -2.49
C ASP A 108 19.71 1.14 -3.21
N LEU A 109 18.51 0.84 -3.72
CA LEU A 109 18.23 -0.45 -4.37
C LEU A 109 19.04 -0.67 -5.66
N ASP A 110 19.52 0.38 -6.31
CA ASP A 110 20.40 0.24 -7.49
C ASP A 110 21.77 -0.34 -7.14
N ARG A 111 22.14 -0.35 -5.86
CA ARG A 111 23.40 -0.92 -5.37
C ARG A 111 23.30 -2.40 -5.00
N PHE A 112 22.12 -3.02 -5.15
CA PHE A 112 21.88 -4.43 -4.85
C PHE A 112 21.74 -5.23 -6.14
N GLU A 113 22.87 -5.55 -6.73
CA GLU A 113 22.96 -6.46 -7.86
C GLU A 113 23.17 -7.90 -7.37
N GLY A 114 22.68 -8.86 -8.12
CA GLY A 114 22.87 -10.25 -7.79
C GLY A 114 21.94 -11.21 -8.52
N GLU A 115 22.15 -12.50 -8.33
CA GLU A 115 21.30 -13.55 -8.85
C GLU A 115 19.91 -13.48 -8.22
N VAL A 116 18.87 -13.61 -9.06
CA VAL A 116 17.49 -13.75 -8.59
C VAL A 116 17.14 -15.23 -8.57
N ARG A 117 16.79 -15.74 -7.39
CA ARG A 117 16.23 -17.09 -7.21
C ARG A 117 14.87 -16.93 -6.53
N THR A 118 13.83 -17.38 -7.20
CA THR A 118 12.47 -17.35 -6.69
C THR A 118 11.70 -18.60 -7.07
N THR A 119 10.85 -19.07 -6.18
CA THR A 119 9.83 -20.09 -6.44
C THR A 119 8.45 -19.49 -6.58
N ALA A 120 8.32 -18.19 -6.28
CA ALA A 120 7.08 -17.45 -6.46
C ALA A 120 6.84 -17.20 -7.96
N THR A 121 5.59 -17.24 -8.35
CA THR A 121 5.13 -17.00 -9.73
C THR A 121 4.12 -15.88 -9.74
N PRO A 122 4.17 -14.96 -10.72
CA PRO A 122 3.17 -13.93 -10.84
C PRO A 122 1.78 -14.54 -11.05
N PRO A 123 0.70 -13.90 -10.57
CA PRO A 123 -0.65 -14.38 -10.83
C PRO A 123 -0.91 -14.40 -12.35
N GLU A 124 -1.55 -15.47 -12.82
CA GLU A 124 -2.09 -15.52 -14.18
C GLU A 124 -3.37 -14.69 -14.22
N LEU A 125 -3.36 -13.64 -15.01
CA LEU A 125 -4.48 -12.73 -15.21
C LEU A 125 -4.84 -12.68 -16.69
N PRO A 126 -6.15 -12.60 -17.05
CA PRO A 126 -6.55 -12.23 -18.40
C PRO A 126 -5.91 -10.90 -18.81
N ALA A 127 -5.91 -10.57 -20.10
CA ALA A 127 -5.44 -9.26 -20.55
C ALA A 127 -6.23 -8.13 -19.85
N PRO A 128 -5.62 -6.98 -19.55
CA PRO A 128 -6.32 -5.90 -18.83
C PRO A 128 -7.64 -5.50 -19.46
N GLU A 129 -7.75 -5.54 -20.80
CA GLU A 129 -8.96 -5.24 -21.57
C GLU A 129 -10.08 -6.28 -21.41
N ASP A 130 -9.74 -7.50 -20.97
CA ASP A 130 -10.69 -8.60 -20.72
C ASP A 130 -11.13 -8.68 -19.24
N CYS A 131 -10.67 -7.74 -18.43
CA CYS A 131 -10.96 -7.64 -17.00
C CYS A 131 -12.02 -6.58 -16.70
N THR A 132 -12.75 -6.72 -15.59
CA THR A 132 -13.60 -5.67 -15.00
C THR A 132 -12.75 -4.49 -14.56
N GLY A 133 -13.06 -3.30 -15.05
CA GLY A 133 -12.27 -2.08 -14.84
C GLY A 133 -12.98 -1.00 -14.01
N PRO A 134 -12.36 0.19 -13.89
CA PRO A 134 -12.95 1.33 -13.19
C PRO A 134 -14.31 1.76 -13.73
N GLU A 135 -14.56 1.54 -15.00
CA GLU A 135 -15.83 1.83 -15.70
C GLU A 135 -17.01 1.02 -15.17
N ASP A 136 -16.73 -0.12 -14.53
CA ASP A 136 -17.74 -1.05 -14.00
C ASP A 136 -17.95 -0.89 -12.48
N VAL A 137 -17.19 0.01 -11.85
CA VAL A 137 -17.27 0.21 -10.39
C VAL A 137 -18.53 0.99 -10.04
N PRO A 138 -19.43 0.45 -9.19
CA PRO A 138 -20.66 1.15 -8.79
C PRO A 138 -20.35 2.45 -8.02
N ASP A 139 -21.19 3.48 -8.20
CA ASP A 139 -21.03 4.78 -7.57
C ASP A 139 -20.89 4.69 -6.03
N PHE A 140 -21.67 3.81 -5.40
CA PHE A 140 -21.62 3.65 -3.94
C PHE A 140 -20.25 3.16 -3.45
N VAL A 141 -19.52 2.37 -4.25
CA VAL A 141 -18.15 1.94 -3.93
C VAL A 141 -17.19 3.13 -4.03
N LEU A 142 -17.35 3.97 -5.05
CA LEU A 142 -16.55 5.18 -5.24
C LEU A 142 -16.84 6.26 -4.17
N GLU A 143 -18.03 6.25 -3.58
CA GLU A 143 -18.38 7.09 -2.43
C GLU A 143 -17.75 6.56 -1.14
N LEU A 144 -17.78 5.24 -0.93
CA LEU A 144 -17.17 4.58 0.23
C LEU A 144 -15.64 4.63 0.19
N ALA A 145 -15.05 4.51 -1.00
CA ALA A 145 -13.61 4.45 -1.24
C ALA A 145 -13.18 5.45 -2.34
N PRO A 146 -13.18 6.77 -2.05
CA PRO A 146 -12.76 7.81 -3.02
C PRO A 146 -11.39 7.56 -3.64
N MET A 147 -10.47 6.87 -2.91
CA MET A 147 -9.16 6.50 -3.42
C MET A 147 -9.20 5.67 -4.69
N MET A 148 -10.27 4.91 -4.92
CA MET A 148 -10.43 4.07 -6.12
C MET A 148 -10.41 4.90 -7.42
N ARG A 149 -10.80 6.18 -7.38
CA ARG A 149 -10.71 7.07 -8.55
C ARG A 149 -9.28 7.40 -9.00
N ARG A 150 -8.29 7.12 -8.15
CA ARG A 150 -6.87 7.37 -8.39
C ARG A 150 -6.14 6.18 -8.98
N PHE A 151 -6.85 5.05 -9.04
CA PHE A 151 -6.29 3.80 -9.52
C PHE A 151 -7.02 3.33 -10.77
N GLU A 152 -6.28 2.74 -11.67
CA GLU A 152 -6.81 1.85 -12.68
C GLU A 152 -6.52 0.42 -12.20
N MET A 153 -7.53 -0.18 -11.56
CA MET A 153 -7.52 -1.58 -11.15
C MET A 153 -8.40 -2.37 -12.08
N ARG A 154 -7.90 -3.53 -12.52
CA ARG A 154 -8.65 -4.43 -13.41
C ARG A 154 -8.61 -5.84 -12.86
N PHE A 155 -9.79 -6.33 -12.50
CA PHE A 155 -9.97 -7.64 -11.88
C PHE A 155 -10.49 -8.67 -12.90
N PRO A 156 -10.03 -9.94 -12.85
CA PRO A 156 -10.71 -11.02 -13.54
C PRO A 156 -12.20 -11.00 -13.19
N VAL A 157 -13.08 -11.17 -14.19
CA VAL A 157 -14.55 -11.05 -14.02
C VAL A 157 -15.07 -11.96 -12.90
N GLU A 158 -14.54 -13.17 -12.79
CA GLU A 158 -14.91 -14.14 -11.76
C GLU A 158 -14.52 -13.72 -10.34
N GLN A 159 -13.62 -12.76 -10.19
CA GLN A 159 -13.18 -12.25 -8.88
C GLN A 159 -14.00 -11.05 -8.40
N THR A 160 -14.96 -10.56 -9.16
CA THR A 160 -15.78 -9.39 -8.82
C THR A 160 -17.18 -9.75 -8.29
N GLY A 161 -17.50 -11.03 -8.14
CA GLY A 161 -18.82 -11.49 -7.70
C GLY A 161 -19.27 -10.90 -6.35
N TRP A 162 -18.33 -10.61 -5.45
CA TRP A 162 -18.62 -10.00 -4.15
C TRP A 162 -19.35 -8.64 -4.26
N VAL A 163 -19.16 -7.87 -5.35
CA VAL A 163 -19.90 -6.61 -5.61
C VAL A 163 -21.40 -6.87 -5.74
N ARG A 164 -21.79 -8.05 -6.20
CA ARG A 164 -23.18 -8.47 -6.38
C ARG A 164 -23.71 -9.40 -5.29
N GLY A 165 -22.92 -9.59 -4.21
CA GLY A 165 -23.27 -10.52 -3.13
C GLY A 165 -23.00 -11.98 -3.47
N GLU A 166 -22.15 -12.26 -4.45
CA GLU A 166 -21.73 -13.59 -4.91
C GLU A 166 -20.23 -13.83 -4.69
N PRO A 167 -19.74 -13.80 -3.44
CA PRO A 167 -18.33 -14.03 -3.13
C PRO A 167 -17.95 -15.47 -3.45
N ARG A 168 -16.69 -15.70 -3.84
CA ARG A 168 -16.20 -17.06 -4.16
C ARG A 168 -15.87 -17.89 -2.91
N GLY A 169 -15.61 -17.24 -1.77
CA GLY A 169 -15.23 -17.90 -0.53
C GLY A 169 -13.80 -18.46 -0.52
N VAL A 170 -12.93 -17.98 -1.40
CA VAL A 170 -11.55 -18.47 -1.56
C VAL A 170 -10.56 -17.69 -0.71
N GLY A 171 -10.86 -16.40 -0.41
CA GLY A 171 -9.95 -15.53 0.31
C GLY A 171 -8.72 -15.13 -0.52
N HIS A 172 -8.93 -14.84 -1.80
CA HIS A 172 -7.89 -14.46 -2.75
C HIS A 172 -8.43 -13.44 -3.75
N LEU A 173 -7.72 -12.34 -3.93
CA LEU A 173 -7.97 -11.33 -4.95
C LEU A 173 -6.69 -11.04 -5.72
N SER A 174 -6.79 -10.86 -7.02
CA SER A 174 -5.67 -10.43 -7.86
C SER A 174 -6.15 -9.46 -8.93
N ALA A 175 -5.30 -8.49 -9.27
CA ALA A 175 -5.64 -7.45 -10.22
C ALA A 175 -4.42 -6.91 -10.96
N TRP A 176 -4.66 -6.38 -12.14
CA TRP A 176 -3.78 -5.38 -12.73
C TRP A 176 -3.97 -4.05 -12.00
N PHE A 177 -2.87 -3.37 -11.77
CA PHE A 177 -2.86 -2.08 -11.06
C PHE A 177 -1.94 -1.09 -11.76
N ARG A 178 -2.39 0.15 -11.89
CA ARG A 178 -1.57 1.33 -12.17
C ARG A 178 -2.25 2.59 -11.66
N MET A 179 -1.50 3.68 -11.58
CA MET A 179 -2.09 4.99 -11.26
C MET A 179 -2.91 5.50 -12.45
N ALA A 180 -4.11 6.05 -12.18
CA ALA A 180 -5.03 6.53 -13.21
C ALA A 180 -4.47 7.72 -14.00
N ASP A 181 -3.58 8.52 -13.40
CA ASP A 181 -2.92 9.66 -14.04
C ASP A 181 -1.65 9.30 -14.82
N GLY A 182 -1.35 8.00 -14.97
CA GLY A 182 -0.19 7.50 -15.70
C GLY A 182 1.15 7.64 -14.97
N ARG A 183 1.13 7.91 -13.65
CA ARG A 183 2.36 7.90 -12.85
C ARG A 183 2.95 6.49 -12.81
N GLU A 184 4.21 6.37 -13.19
CA GLU A 184 4.93 5.10 -13.09
C GLU A 184 5.23 4.73 -11.63
N PRO A 185 5.27 3.42 -11.30
CA PRO A 185 5.55 2.97 -9.95
C PRO A 185 7.00 3.25 -9.55
N ASP A 186 7.22 3.50 -8.25
CA ASP A 186 8.54 3.62 -7.62
C ASP A 186 8.55 2.89 -6.26
N PRO A 187 9.71 2.71 -5.61
CA PRO A 187 9.79 1.98 -4.34
C PRO A 187 8.90 2.53 -3.23
N VAL A 188 8.71 3.85 -3.14
CA VAL A 188 7.84 4.48 -2.13
C VAL A 188 6.37 4.24 -2.46
N SER A 189 5.97 4.36 -3.73
CA SER A 189 4.59 4.08 -4.14
C SER A 189 4.20 2.62 -3.94
N LEU A 190 5.16 1.68 -3.98
CA LEU A 190 4.87 0.27 -3.66
C LEU A 190 4.36 0.09 -2.22
N LEU A 191 4.76 0.93 -1.27
CA LEU A 191 4.23 0.90 0.10
C LEU A 191 2.71 1.16 0.12
N MET A 192 2.22 2.04 -0.77
CA MET A 192 0.79 2.26 -0.95
C MET A 192 0.11 1.11 -1.69
N VAL A 193 0.76 0.58 -2.75
CA VAL A 193 0.20 -0.50 -3.58
C VAL A 193 -0.06 -1.76 -2.76
N LEU A 194 0.79 -2.05 -1.76
CA LEU A 194 0.64 -3.20 -0.86
C LEU A 194 -0.67 -3.20 -0.04
N ASP A 195 -1.36 -2.06 0.06
CA ASP A 195 -2.62 -1.88 0.79
C ASP A 195 -3.70 -1.21 -0.10
N ALA A 196 -3.61 -1.36 -1.42
CA ALA A 196 -4.48 -0.66 -2.36
C ALA A 196 -5.70 -1.46 -2.80
N LEU A 197 -5.61 -2.80 -2.89
CA LEU A 197 -6.73 -3.64 -3.30
C LEU A 197 -7.81 -3.67 -2.19
N PRO A 198 -9.07 -4.00 -2.55
CA PRO A 198 -10.09 -4.31 -1.55
C PRO A 198 -9.62 -5.40 -0.59
N PRO A 199 -10.01 -5.35 0.69
CA PRO A 199 -9.69 -6.40 1.66
C PRO A 199 -10.10 -7.78 1.14
N VAL A 200 -9.25 -8.77 1.29
CA VAL A 200 -9.51 -10.14 0.82
C VAL A 200 -10.73 -10.78 1.48
N THR A 201 -11.18 -10.23 2.61
CA THR A 201 -12.43 -10.62 3.28
C THR A 201 -13.66 -10.40 2.40
N PHE A 202 -13.60 -9.54 1.38
CA PHE A 202 -14.72 -9.35 0.44
C PHE A 202 -14.96 -10.62 -0.36
N ASP A 203 -13.92 -11.33 -0.78
CA ASP A 203 -14.03 -12.62 -1.44
C ASP A 203 -14.55 -13.75 -0.50
N LEU A 204 -14.43 -13.55 0.82
CA LEU A 204 -15.05 -14.42 1.83
C LEU A 204 -16.51 -14.05 2.17
N GLY A 205 -17.06 -12.98 1.54
CA GLY A 205 -18.41 -12.50 1.80
C GLY A 205 -18.53 -11.57 3.02
N LEU A 206 -17.43 -11.11 3.55
CA LEU A 206 -17.37 -10.19 4.69
C LEU A 206 -17.03 -8.79 4.18
N ILE A 207 -18.06 -8.02 3.83
CA ILE A 207 -17.93 -6.67 3.29
C ILE A 207 -17.88 -5.67 4.44
N GLY A 208 -17.00 -4.69 4.33
CA GLY A 208 -16.87 -3.58 5.26
C GLY A 208 -15.43 -3.17 5.52
N TRP A 209 -15.25 -2.17 6.33
CA TRP A 209 -13.92 -1.71 6.68
C TRP A 209 -13.21 -2.72 7.60
N ALA A 210 -12.03 -3.14 7.16
CA ALA A 210 -11.15 -4.07 7.85
C ALA A 210 -9.88 -3.32 8.31
N PRO A 211 -9.86 -2.74 9.53
CA PRO A 211 -8.73 -1.94 9.96
C PRO A 211 -7.49 -2.80 10.17
N THR A 212 -6.40 -2.41 9.52
CA THR A 212 -5.07 -2.99 9.70
C THR A 212 -4.53 -2.63 11.08
N LEU A 213 -4.01 -3.60 11.81
CA LEU A 213 -3.31 -3.41 13.07
C LEU A 213 -1.82 -3.28 12.87
N GLU A 214 -1.24 -4.16 12.05
CA GLU A 214 0.18 -4.22 11.73
C GLU A 214 0.37 -4.62 10.27
N LEU A 215 1.39 -4.06 9.62
CA LEU A 215 1.82 -4.44 8.29
C LEU A 215 3.33 -4.48 8.23
N THR A 216 3.88 -5.64 7.82
CA THR A 216 5.29 -5.79 7.48
C THR A 216 5.46 -5.90 5.97
N ALA A 217 6.27 -5.01 5.39
CA ALA A 217 6.53 -4.92 3.95
C ALA A 217 8.01 -5.14 3.62
N HIS A 218 8.28 -5.76 2.47
CA HIS A 218 9.59 -5.86 1.86
C HIS A 218 9.54 -5.37 0.43
N VAL A 219 10.28 -4.31 0.11
CA VAL A 219 10.51 -3.87 -1.26
C VAL A 219 11.80 -4.51 -1.76
N ARG A 220 11.69 -5.27 -2.85
CA ARG A 220 12.75 -6.16 -3.34
C ARG A 220 13.54 -5.58 -4.49
N ALA A 221 12.93 -4.64 -5.23
CA ALA A 221 13.54 -4.00 -6.40
C ALA A 221 12.80 -2.70 -6.74
N LYS A 222 13.45 -1.84 -7.50
CA LYS A 222 12.78 -0.77 -8.23
C LYS A 222 11.91 -1.41 -9.32
N PRO A 223 10.61 -1.08 -9.38
CA PRO A 223 9.71 -1.67 -10.38
C PRO A 223 10.02 -1.13 -11.77
N ALA A 224 9.87 -1.98 -12.79
CA ALA A 224 9.82 -1.55 -14.17
C ALA A 224 8.53 -0.74 -14.44
N PRO A 225 8.55 0.24 -15.39
CA PRO A 225 7.37 1.01 -15.78
C PRO A 225 6.21 0.14 -16.28
N GLY A 226 4.99 0.65 -16.17
CA GLY A 226 3.79 0.02 -16.70
C GLY A 226 2.93 -0.64 -15.62
N TRP A 227 2.12 -1.63 -16.06
CA TRP A 227 1.21 -2.33 -15.19
C TRP A 227 1.92 -3.17 -14.14
N LEU A 228 1.40 -3.10 -12.91
CA LEU A 228 1.71 -4.05 -11.84
C LEU A 228 0.66 -5.17 -11.82
N ARG A 229 1.06 -6.38 -11.44
CA ARG A 229 0.15 -7.43 -11.01
C ARG A 229 0.22 -7.52 -9.49
N VAL A 230 -0.92 -7.39 -8.85
CA VAL A 230 -1.04 -7.42 -7.39
C VAL A 230 -1.93 -8.58 -7.00
N GLN A 231 -1.53 -9.34 -6.02
CA GLN A 231 -2.39 -10.37 -5.43
C GLN A 231 -2.42 -10.27 -3.92
N HIS A 232 -3.59 -10.43 -3.36
CA HIS A 232 -3.85 -10.56 -1.93
C HIS A 232 -4.41 -11.95 -1.62
N HIS A 233 -4.00 -12.55 -0.53
CA HIS A 233 -4.63 -13.78 -0.04
C HIS A 233 -4.60 -13.87 1.48
N THR A 234 -5.60 -14.58 2.03
CA THR A 234 -5.64 -14.99 3.43
C THR A 234 -5.77 -16.50 3.54
N ARG A 235 -5.20 -17.06 4.58
CA ARG A 235 -5.25 -18.50 4.86
C ARG A 235 -5.91 -18.79 6.20
N ASN A 236 -6.04 -17.77 7.05
CA ASN A 236 -6.56 -17.97 8.39
C ASN A 236 -7.40 -16.77 8.84
N PHE A 237 -8.70 -17.00 8.94
CA PHE A 237 -9.65 -16.07 9.53
C PHE A 237 -10.12 -16.68 10.86
N ALA A 238 -9.68 -16.09 11.98
CA ALA A 238 -10.00 -16.62 13.30
C ALA A 238 -10.03 -15.52 14.36
N GLY A 239 -10.90 -15.66 15.36
CA GLY A 239 -10.96 -14.74 16.50
C GLY A 239 -11.28 -13.29 16.12
N GLY A 240 -11.98 -13.06 15.01
CA GLY A 240 -12.29 -11.71 14.53
C GLY A 240 -11.10 -10.98 13.88
N MET A 241 -10.07 -11.73 13.49
CA MET A 241 -8.87 -11.22 12.81
C MET A 241 -8.53 -12.13 11.63
N PHE A 242 -7.79 -11.56 10.67
CA PHE A 242 -7.21 -12.30 9.56
C PHE A 242 -5.84 -11.72 9.21
N GLU A 243 -4.95 -12.59 8.73
CA GLU A 243 -3.78 -12.12 8.02
C GLU A 243 -4.10 -11.91 6.54
N GLU A 244 -3.41 -10.98 5.92
CA GLU A 244 -3.44 -10.80 4.48
C GLU A 244 -2.02 -10.67 3.95
N ASP A 245 -1.66 -11.58 3.06
CA ASP A 245 -0.40 -11.54 2.33
C ASP A 245 -0.63 -10.82 1.00
N CYS A 246 0.32 -9.96 0.63
CA CYS A 246 0.34 -9.29 -0.65
C CYS A 246 1.64 -9.56 -1.40
N GLU A 247 1.55 -9.75 -2.71
CA GLU A 247 2.68 -9.77 -3.64
C GLU A 247 2.42 -8.80 -4.78
N VAL A 248 3.46 -8.05 -5.16
CA VAL A 248 3.44 -7.09 -6.26
C VAL A 248 4.52 -7.46 -7.27
N TRP A 249 4.11 -7.61 -8.53
CA TRP A 249 4.95 -7.97 -9.65
C TRP A 249 4.92 -6.85 -10.70
N ASP A 250 6.06 -6.48 -11.22
CA ASP A 250 6.15 -5.45 -12.26
C ASP A 250 5.82 -6.00 -13.67
N SER A 251 5.86 -5.12 -14.66
CA SER A 251 5.55 -5.42 -16.06
C SER A 251 6.48 -6.46 -16.68
N THR A 252 7.69 -6.65 -16.12
CA THR A 252 8.65 -7.66 -16.57
C THR A 252 8.44 -9.03 -15.92
N GLY A 253 7.50 -9.12 -14.96
CA GLY A 253 7.27 -10.33 -14.17
C GLY A 253 8.24 -10.52 -13.02
N ARG A 254 8.90 -9.46 -12.56
CA ARG A 254 9.74 -9.47 -11.37
C ARG A 254 8.91 -9.21 -10.12
N LEU A 255 9.11 -10.01 -9.07
CA LEU A 255 8.55 -9.73 -7.74
C LEU A 255 9.27 -8.53 -7.15
N VAL A 256 8.54 -7.41 -7.00
CA VAL A 256 9.12 -6.12 -6.57
C VAL A 256 8.77 -5.74 -5.15
N ALA A 257 7.63 -6.22 -4.62
CA ALA A 257 7.27 -6.02 -3.21
C ALA A 257 6.42 -7.16 -2.67
N GLN A 258 6.46 -7.34 -1.36
CA GLN A 258 5.67 -8.30 -0.60
C GLN A 258 5.29 -7.68 0.74
N SER A 259 4.11 -8.04 1.27
CA SER A 259 3.74 -7.72 2.64
C SER A 259 2.94 -8.82 3.29
N ARG A 260 2.90 -8.80 4.61
CA ARG A 260 1.90 -9.46 5.45
C ARG A 260 1.32 -8.44 6.39
N GLN A 261 0.00 -8.40 6.51
CA GLN A 261 -0.68 -7.60 7.52
C GLN A 261 -1.55 -8.47 8.41
N LEU A 262 -1.78 -7.99 9.63
CA LEU A 262 -2.83 -8.46 10.52
C LEU A 262 -3.92 -7.40 10.59
N ALA A 263 -5.15 -7.78 10.30
CA ALA A 263 -6.29 -6.88 10.30
C ALA A 263 -7.45 -7.41 11.14
N LEU A 264 -8.31 -6.51 11.61
CA LEU A 264 -9.58 -6.87 12.23
C LEU A 264 -10.61 -7.18 11.15
N ALA A 265 -11.44 -8.18 11.43
CA ALA A 265 -12.60 -8.47 10.59
C ALA A 265 -13.53 -7.25 10.50
N PRO A 266 -14.20 -7.03 9.34
CA PRO A 266 -15.26 -6.06 9.25
C PRO A 266 -16.32 -6.30 10.33
N ARG A 267 -16.76 -5.24 11.01
CA ARG A 267 -17.87 -5.35 11.96
C ARG A 267 -19.15 -5.59 11.17
N THR A 268 -19.79 -6.71 11.38
CA THR A 268 -21.19 -6.92 10.94
C THR A 268 -22.06 -6.01 11.78
N SER A 269 -22.70 -5.02 11.14
CA SER A 269 -23.72 -4.15 11.76
C SER A 269 -25.00 -4.93 12.08
#